data_7bd68b2653dfa065a2fe082386863aa3
#
_entry.id   7bd68b2653dfa065a2fe082386863aa3
#
_cell.length_a   1.000
_cell.length_b   1.000
_cell.length_c   1.000
_cell.angle_alpha   90.00
_cell.angle_beta   90.00
_cell.angle_gamma   90.00
#
_symmetry.space_group_name_H-M   'P 1'
#
loop_
_entity.id
_entity.type
_entity.pdbx_description
1 polymer ?
#
loop_
_entity_poly.entity_id
_entity_poly.type
_entity_poly.pdbx_seq_one_letter_code
_entity_poly.pdbx_strand_id
1 'polypeptide(L)'
;MDKELKALEEFCRRAGCTLTAQERLPNGGLILRVENVDIGPGWNRERATVLFLAPPGYPASKPDCFWIEPGNFRLANGATPQAANDGNPIPGDTVSGRNTTWFSWHVDPWQPGRDTLVKYFQIILSRLKPAR
;
A
#
# COMPACT_ATOMS: atom_id res chain seq x y z
N MET A 1 11.43 4.55 13.67
CA MET A 1 11.10 4.08 12.30
C MET A 1 11.80 2.78 11.94
N ASP A 2 13.07 2.62 12.25
CA ASP A 2 13.80 1.39 11.91
C ASP A 2 13.16 0.12 12.49
N LYS A 3 12.65 0.21 13.71
CA LYS A 3 11.96 -0.92 14.34
C LYS A 3 10.69 -1.30 13.59
N GLU A 4 9.92 -0.32 13.12
CA GLU A 4 8.72 -0.58 12.35
C GLU A 4 9.04 -1.16 10.98
N LEU A 5 10.10 -0.69 10.33
CA LEU A 5 10.51 -1.20 9.03
C LEU A 5 10.97 -2.66 9.14
N LYS A 6 11.70 -3.01 10.18
CA LYS A 6 12.09 -4.39 10.43
C LYS A 6 10.87 -5.28 10.70
N ALA A 7 9.91 -4.78 11.45
CA ALA A 7 8.67 -5.50 11.73
C ALA A 7 7.87 -5.74 10.44
N LEU A 8 7.80 -4.73 9.57
CA LEU A 8 7.12 -4.87 8.29
C LEU A 8 7.84 -5.87 7.38
N GLU A 9 9.16 -5.79 7.31
CA GLU A 9 9.96 -6.73 6.52
C GLU A 9 9.73 -8.17 6.98
N GLU A 10 9.72 -8.39 8.29
CA GLU A 10 9.48 -9.72 8.87
C GLU A 10 8.05 -10.20 8.60
N PHE A 11 7.07 -9.32 8.73
CA PHE A 11 5.69 -9.66 8.40
C PHE A 11 5.56 -10.09 6.94
N CYS A 12 6.16 -9.33 6.03
CA CYS A 12 6.13 -9.64 4.60
C CYS A 12 6.78 -10.99 4.33
N ARG A 13 7.93 -11.27 4.95
CA ARG A 13 8.63 -12.55 4.79
C ARG A 13 7.74 -13.71 5.16
N ARG A 14 7.01 -13.61 6.27
CA ARG A 14 6.10 -14.65 6.74
C ARG A 14 4.88 -14.80 5.82
N ALA A 15 4.45 -13.70 5.21
CA ALA A 15 3.30 -13.68 4.31
C ALA A 15 3.65 -14.05 2.87
N GLY A 16 4.92 -14.32 2.58
CA GLY A 16 5.36 -14.69 1.24
C GLY A 16 5.55 -13.52 0.28
N CYS A 17 5.63 -12.30 0.80
CA CYS A 17 5.93 -11.11 0.01
C CYS A 17 7.23 -10.48 0.49
N THR A 18 7.68 -9.42 -0.20
CA THR A 18 9.00 -8.82 0.07
C THR A 18 8.90 -7.30 0.07
N LEU A 19 9.36 -6.68 1.14
CA LEU A 19 9.57 -5.23 1.19
C LEU A 19 10.85 -4.93 0.39
N THR A 20 10.70 -4.41 -0.84
CA THR A 20 11.81 -4.27 -1.77
C THR A 20 12.41 -2.88 -1.80
N ALA A 21 11.66 -1.85 -1.41
CA ALA A 21 12.17 -0.47 -1.42
C ALA A 21 11.51 0.37 -0.34
N GLN A 22 12.28 1.34 0.13
CA GLN A 22 11.90 2.34 1.10
C GLN A 22 12.41 3.67 0.54
N GLU A 23 11.53 4.45 -0.09
CA GLU A 23 11.92 5.68 -0.77
C GLU A 23 11.60 6.89 0.11
N ARG A 24 12.64 7.56 0.63
CA ARG A 24 12.45 8.79 1.38
C ARG A 24 12.14 9.93 0.43
N LEU A 25 11.13 10.70 0.79
CA LEU A 25 10.69 11.85 0.00
C LEU A 25 11.27 13.15 0.58
N PRO A 26 11.44 14.18 -0.26
CA PRO A 26 11.94 15.48 0.22
C PRO A 26 11.06 16.11 1.31
N ASN A 27 9.77 15.80 1.33
CA ASN A 27 8.83 16.32 2.33
C ASN A 27 8.86 15.57 3.66
N GLY A 28 9.72 14.56 3.81
CA GLY A 28 9.82 13.73 5.02
C GLY A 28 8.95 12.49 4.99
N GLY A 29 8.17 12.27 3.96
CA GLY A 29 7.41 11.04 3.78
C GLY A 29 8.30 9.87 3.37
N LEU A 30 7.75 8.66 3.45
CA LEU A 30 8.45 7.43 3.08
C LEU A 30 7.52 6.54 2.29
N ILE A 31 7.86 6.27 1.03
CA ILE A 31 7.11 5.32 0.21
C ILE A 31 7.65 3.92 0.48
N LEU A 32 6.74 2.99 0.77
CA LEU A 32 7.05 1.58 1.00
C LEU A 32 6.55 0.78 -0.19
N ARG A 33 7.43 -0.08 -0.71
CA ARG A 33 7.14 -0.92 -1.87
C ARG A 33 7.21 -2.37 -1.44
N VAL A 34 6.09 -3.09 -1.56
CA VAL A 34 6.01 -4.51 -1.22
C VAL A 34 5.65 -5.27 -2.48
N GLU A 35 6.52 -6.19 -2.90
CA GLU A 35 6.32 -6.99 -4.10
C GLU A 35 5.86 -8.39 -3.77
N ASN A 36 5.25 -9.03 -4.77
CA ASN A 36 4.78 -10.41 -4.69
C ASN A 36 3.72 -10.62 -3.62
N VAL A 37 2.78 -9.67 -3.51
CA VAL A 37 1.71 -9.73 -2.52
C VAL A 37 0.61 -10.66 -3.00
N ASP A 38 0.20 -11.60 -2.13
CA ASP A 38 -0.97 -12.45 -2.37
C ASP A 38 -2.23 -11.61 -2.14
N ILE A 39 -2.96 -11.39 -3.22
CA ILE A 39 -4.15 -10.54 -3.22
C ILE A 39 -5.46 -11.34 -3.18
N GLY A 40 -5.37 -12.67 -3.11
CA GLY A 40 -6.54 -13.54 -3.15
C GLY A 40 -7.14 -13.67 -4.55
N PRO A 41 -8.19 -14.50 -4.70
CA PRO A 41 -8.85 -14.70 -5.99
C PRO A 41 -9.76 -13.54 -6.35
N GLY A 42 -10.17 -13.48 -7.60
CA GLY A 42 -11.18 -12.54 -8.08
C GLY A 42 -10.61 -11.29 -8.73
N TRP A 43 -9.31 -11.16 -8.82
CA TRP A 43 -8.62 -10.06 -9.50
C TRP A 43 -8.12 -10.49 -10.88
N ASN A 44 -7.74 -9.51 -11.71
CA ASN A 44 -7.19 -9.78 -13.04
C ASN A 44 -5.71 -10.19 -13.02
N ARG A 45 -5.15 -10.44 -11.85
CA ARG A 45 -3.79 -10.97 -11.67
C ARG A 45 -3.74 -11.77 -10.37
N GLU A 46 -2.73 -12.61 -10.24
CA GLU A 46 -2.60 -13.49 -9.07
C GLU A 46 -1.88 -12.82 -7.91
N ARG A 47 -0.93 -11.93 -8.23
CA ARG A 47 -0.13 -11.21 -7.25
C ARG A 47 0.04 -9.77 -7.70
N ALA A 48 0.41 -8.92 -6.77
CA ALA A 48 0.56 -7.50 -7.07
C ALA A 48 1.69 -6.88 -6.25
N THR A 49 2.17 -5.74 -6.73
CA THR A 49 3.04 -4.86 -5.97
C THR A 49 2.18 -3.79 -5.31
N VAL A 50 2.36 -3.61 -4.02
CA VAL A 50 1.64 -2.62 -3.22
C VAL A 50 2.58 -1.49 -2.84
N LEU A 51 2.14 -0.25 -3.06
CA LEU A 51 2.84 0.95 -2.60
C LEU A 51 1.96 1.65 -1.58
N PHE A 52 2.54 2.09 -0.47
CA PHE A 52 1.84 2.94 0.49
C PHE A 52 2.81 3.89 1.17
N LEU A 53 2.27 4.88 1.83
CA LEU A 53 3.03 6.03 2.31
C LEU A 53 2.97 6.13 3.83
N ALA A 54 4.14 6.20 4.48
CA ALA A 54 4.25 6.78 5.80
C ALA A 54 4.37 8.30 5.59
N PRO A 55 3.31 9.08 5.86
CA PRO A 55 3.31 10.49 5.47
C PRO A 55 4.27 11.32 6.33
N PRO A 56 4.57 12.55 5.91
CA PRO A 56 5.31 13.46 6.78
C PRO A 56 4.61 13.59 8.13
N GLY A 57 5.38 13.53 9.22
CA GLY A 57 4.83 13.56 10.57
C GLY A 57 4.35 12.21 11.11
N TYR A 58 4.50 11.13 10.32
CA TYR A 58 4.22 9.79 10.82
C TYR A 58 5.00 9.53 12.12
N PRO A 59 4.43 8.93 13.17
CA PRO A 59 3.10 8.29 13.23
C PRO A 59 1.96 9.21 13.68
N ALA A 60 2.21 10.49 14.01
CA ALA A 60 1.14 11.42 14.35
C ALA A 60 0.17 11.60 13.17
N SER A 61 0.71 11.68 11.95
CA SER A 61 -0.08 11.63 10.72
C SER A 61 -0.19 10.18 10.28
N LYS A 62 -1.42 9.74 10.01
CA LYS A 62 -1.69 8.35 9.67
C LYS A 62 -1.45 8.06 8.19
N PRO A 63 -1.11 6.79 7.83
CA PRO A 63 -1.14 6.37 6.45
C PRO A 63 -2.56 6.51 5.88
N ASP A 64 -2.64 6.80 4.59
CA ASP A 64 -3.90 7.03 3.91
C ASP A 64 -3.77 6.58 2.46
N CYS A 65 -4.74 5.78 1.98
CA CYS A 65 -4.75 5.24 0.63
C CYS A 65 -3.60 4.28 0.35
N PHE A 66 -3.64 3.62 -0.78
CA PHE A 66 -2.55 2.80 -1.28
C PHE A 66 -2.64 2.67 -2.79
N TRP A 67 -1.59 2.15 -3.41
CA TRP A 67 -1.45 2.04 -4.85
C TRP A 67 -1.02 0.63 -5.23
N ILE A 68 -1.59 0.10 -6.30
CA ILE A 68 -1.20 -1.19 -6.88
C ILE A 68 -0.45 -0.92 -8.18
N GLU A 69 0.69 -1.56 -8.35
CA GLU A 69 1.53 -1.44 -9.54
C GLU A 69 1.67 -2.82 -10.22
N PRO A 70 1.63 -2.89 -11.54
CA PRO A 70 1.28 -1.82 -12.48
C PRO A 70 -0.21 -1.47 -12.41
N GLY A 71 -0.59 -0.36 -13.04
CA GLY A 71 -1.97 0.08 -13.13
C GLY A 71 -2.87 -0.86 -13.89
N ASN A 72 -4.10 -0.42 -14.12
CA ASN A 72 -5.13 -1.26 -14.71
C ASN A 72 -5.40 -2.53 -13.90
N PHE A 73 -5.37 -2.37 -12.59
CA PHE A 73 -5.72 -3.42 -11.65
C PHE A 73 -7.24 -3.50 -11.55
N ARG A 74 -7.81 -4.63 -11.96
CA ARG A 74 -9.26 -4.77 -12.12
C ARG A 74 -9.74 -6.08 -11.50
N LEU A 75 -11.05 -6.17 -11.29
CA LEU A 75 -11.68 -7.43 -10.96
C LEU A 75 -11.50 -8.40 -12.15
N ALA A 76 -11.64 -9.70 -11.88
CA ALA A 76 -11.45 -10.72 -12.90
C ALA A 76 -12.37 -10.53 -14.11
N ASN A 77 -13.56 -9.94 -13.90
CA ASN A 77 -14.51 -9.63 -14.98
C ASN A 77 -14.19 -8.33 -15.71
N GLY A 78 -13.11 -7.65 -15.36
CA GLY A 78 -12.69 -6.39 -15.98
C GLY A 78 -13.29 -5.15 -15.36
N ALA A 79 -14.15 -5.28 -14.36
CA ALA A 79 -14.76 -4.13 -13.71
C ALA A 79 -13.75 -3.35 -12.85
N THR A 80 -13.95 -2.04 -12.76
CA THR A 80 -13.16 -1.19 -11.87
C THR A 80 -13.51 -1.53 -10.41
N PRO A 81 -12.49 -1.73 -9.56
CA PRO A 81 -12.76 -1.98 -8.13
C PRO A 81 -13.43 -0.77 -7.48
N GLN A 82 -14.15 -1.04 -6.39
CA GLN A 82 -14.75 0.04 -5.60
C GLN A 82 -13.68 0.97 -5.05
N ALA A 83 -13.95 2.27 -5.11
CA ALA A 83 -13.09 3.34 -4.58
C ALA A 83 -11.68 3.33 -5.19
N ALA A 84 -11.56 2.94 -6.46
CA ALA A 84 -10.28 2.86 -7.15
C ALA A 84 -10.31 3.62 -8.47
N ASN A 85 -9.15 4.15 -8.87
CA ASN A 85 -8.93 4.65 -10.23
C ASN A 85 -7.45 4.63 -10.57
N ASP A 86 -7.14 4.73 -11.87
CA ASP A 86 -5.76 4.79 -12.33
C ASP A 86 -5.26 6.24 -12.35
N GLY A 87 -3.96 6.41 -12.12
CA GLY A 87 -3.27 7.66 -12.39
C GLY A 87 -3.17 8.66 -11.24
N ASN A 88 -3.75 8.41 -10.09
CA ASN A 88 -3.60 9.31 -8.95
C ASN A 88 -2.18 9.25 -8.39
N PRO A 89 -1.50 10.39 -8.22
CA PRO A 89 -0.13 10.39 -7.73
C PRO A 89 -0.06 10.12 -6.22
N ILE A 90 1.09 9.60 -5.80
CA ILE A 90 1.42 9.47 -4.38
C ILE A 90 1.82 10.87 -3.88
N PRO A 91 1.22 11.38 -2.79
CA PRO A 91 1.56 12.71 -2.29
C PRO A 91 3.06 12.87 -2.01
N GLY A 92 3.65 13.92 -2.57
CA GLY A 92 5.07 14.20 -2.39
C GLY A 92 6.01 13.35 -3.23
N ASP A 93 5.49 12.51 -4.09
CA ASP A 93 6.29 11.61 -4.93
C ASP A 93 7.21 12.42 -5.88
N THR A 94 8.46 11.94 -6.02
CA THR A 94 9.42 12.51 -6.94
C THR A 94 9.40 11.86 -8.32
N VAL A 95 8.71 10.72 -8.44
CA VAL A 95 8.56 10.00 -9.71
C VAL A 95 7.25 10.42 -10.36
N SER A 96 7.33 11.05 -11.52
CA SER A 96 6.13 11.41 -12.27
C SER A 96 5.68 10.26 -13.16
N GLY A 97 4.35 10.15 -13.36
CA GLY A 97 3.81 9.18 -14.30
C GLY A 97 3.93 7.73 -13.85
N ARG A 98 3.88 7.45 -12.56
CA ARG A 98 3.83 6.06 -12.10
C ARG A 98 2.60 5.36 -12.69
N ASN A 99 2.80 4.14 -13.15
CA ASN A 99 1.73 3.32 -13.69
C ASN A 99 1.09 2.53 -12.54
N THR A 100 0.07 3.10 -11.91
CA THR A 100 -0.57 2.52 -10.72
C THR A 100 -2.09 2.63 -10.78
N THR A 101 -2.75 1.78 -10.00
CA THR A 101 -4.16 1.93 -9.63
C THR A 101 -4.22 2.37 -8.18
N TRP A 102 -4.84 3.51 -7.92
CA TRP A 102 -5.01 4.09 -6.60
C TRP A 102 -6.28 3.57 -5.95
N PHE A 103 -6.19 3.27 -4.64
CA PHE A 103 -7.33 2.91 -3.82
C PHE A 103 -7.55 3.98 -2.77
N SER A 104 -8.74 4.58 -2.77
CA SER A 104 -9.18 5.49 -1.71
C SER A 104 -9.62 4.65 -0.52
N TRP A 105 -8.68 4.35 0.37
CA TRP A 105 -8.94 3.49 1.50
C TRP A 105 -8.32 4.07 2.75
N HIS A 106 -9.14 4.25 3.78
CA HIS A 106 -8.78 5.00 4.97
C HIS A 106 -8.79 4.10 6.20
N VAL A 107 -7.97 4.44 7.18
CA VAL A 107 -7.97 3.79 8.47
C VAL A 107 -8.51 4.77 9.52
N ASP A 108 -9.44 4.29 10.34
CA ASP A 108 -10.02 5.10 11.40
C ASP A 108 -10.60 4.16 12.48
N PRO A 109 -10.26 4.34 13.77
CA PRO A 109 -9.34 5.35 14.29
C PRO A 109 -7.87 4.95 14.11
N TRP A 110 -6.98 5.93 14.22
CA TRP A 110 -5.54 5.73 14.23
C TRP A 110 -4.96 6.27 15.53
N GLN A 111 -4.18 5.43 16.24
CA GLN A 111 -3.54 5.82 17.49
C GLN A 111 -2.03 5.79 17.34
N PRO A 112 -1.36 6.97 17.27
CA PRO A 112 0.09 7.04 17.22
C PRO A 112 0.72 6.31 18.42
N GLY A 113 1.82 5.59 18.17
CA GLY A 113 2.49 4.81 19.21
C GLY A 113 1.89 3.43 19.46
N ARG A 114 0.68 3.19 18.99
CA ARG A 114 0.00 1.89 19.09
C ARG A 114 -0.18 1.25 17.72
N ASP A 115 -0.68 2.01 16.76
CA ASP A 115 -0.86 1.52 15.39
C ASP A 115 0.44 1.67 14.61
N THR A 116 0.69 0.76 13.66
CA THR A 116 1.98 0.59 13.01
C THR A 116 1.83 0.45 11.50
N LEU A 117 2.96 0.46 10.79
CA LEU A 117 2.99 0.17 9.35
C LEU A 117 2.49 -1.26 9.06
N VAL A 118 2.83 -2.21 9.93
CA VAL A 118 2.31 -3.58 9.79
C VAL A 118 0.78 -3.57 9.89
N LYS A 119 0.23 -2.83 10.84
CA LYS A 119 -1.22 -2.70 10.99
C LYS A 119 -1.86 -2.15 9.72
N TYR A 120 -1.27 -1.10 9.16
CA TYR A 120 -1.83 -0.51 7.95
C TYR A 120 -1.72 -1.46 6.76
N PHE A 121 -0.60 -2.18 6.63
CA PHE A 121 -0.46 -3.18 5.57
C PHE A 121 -1.51 -4.30 5.72
N GLN A 122 -1.80 -4.72 6.94
CA GLN A 122 -2.88 -5.70 7.19
C GLN A 122 -4.23 -5.15 6.76
N ILE A 123 -4.48 -3.86 6.97
CA ILE A 123 -5.70 -3.20 6.51
C ILE A 123 -5.77 -3.21 4.99
N ILE A 124 -4.66 -2.97 4.29
CA ILE A 124 -4.60 -3.07 2.83
C ILE A 124 -4.97 -4.49 2.38
N LEU A 125 -4.38 -5.52 3.00
CA LEU A 125 -4.68 -6.91 2.67
C LEU A 125 -6.16 -7.22 2.89
N SER A 126 -6.75 -6.70 3.95
CA SER A 126 -8.18 -6.87 4.24
C SER A 126 -9.07 -6.19 3.19
N ARG A 127 -8.62 -5.08 2.60
CA ARG A 127 -9.33 -4.43 1.49
C ARG A 127 -9.31 -5.29 0.25
N LEU A 128 -8.20 -5.97 0.00
CA LEU A 128 -8.00 -6.76 -1.22
C LEU A 128 -8.67 -8.13 -1.17
N LYS A 129 -8.97 -8.64 0.01
CA LYS A 129 -9.58 -9.96 0.20
C LYS A 129 -10.88 -9.82 1.00
N PRO A 130 -12.05 -10.05 0.41
CA PRO A 130 -12.31 -10.49 -0.96
C PRO A 130 -12.18 -9.37 -1.99
N ALA A 131 -12.01 -9.76 -3.24
CA ALA A 131 -11.99 -8.82 -4.36
C ALA A 131 -13.35 -8.14 -4.52
N ARG A 132 -13.34 -6.80 -4.62
CA ARG A 132 -14.55 -6.01 -4.80
C ARG A 132 -14.25 -4.61 -5.32
#